data_abf5babf19622ca333324cd4b64e23ee
#
_entry.id   abf5babf19622ca333324cd4b64e23ee
#
_cell.length_a   1.000
_cell.length_b   1.000
_cell.length_c   1.000
_cell.angle_alpha   90.00
_cell.angle_beta   90.00
_cell.angle_gamma   90.00
#
_symmetry.space_group_name_H-M   'P 1'
#
loop_
_entity.id
_entity.type
_entity.pdbx_description
1 polymer ?
#
loop_
_entity_poly.entity_id
_entity_poly.type
_entity_poly.pdbx_seq_one_letter_code
_entity_poly.pdbx_strand_id
1 'polypeptide(L)'
;MKRSFYLLFLLLPVACQNNQETLKPQVKPLIEAVYASGFVVAKDEYEVYSQAEGYLSEKLVADGEEVKQGDPLFVIESDQQSSRSRLAKENYEMASSNYSQNSPVLEELRAAIQTSKTKVQFDSLNYVRYSNLLKSNATTRSEFDRMKLLFDNSRNEYSLQESRYEKTKNQLYLELQNAKSQLQIASNESGRYTIRSKVDGKVFKTMKEKGELVRRNETVAVIGKDNAFFLELSVDELDVQRIKKGQEVVVKIDAYPDKIFNARVTKIYPMIDKKQQSIQVDADLTDSLPGGFSGLALEANIIIQRKENALVIPKTALLPGDSLNVKTPEGIRKVKITKGIETMDEVEIVSGLDSAGSLIVYDNQ
;
A
#
# COMPACT_ATOMS: atom_id res chain seq x y z
N MET A 1 70.02 52.54 -63.69
CA MET A 1 68.59 52.63 -64.02
C MET A 1 67.80 51.83 -62.92
N LYS A 2 67.21 52.55 -61.92
CA LYS A 2 66.39 51.97 -60.87
C LYS A 2 64.93 52.32 -61.12
N ARG A 3 64.11 51.32 -61.39
CA ARG A 3 62.64 51.47 -61.44
C ARG A 3 62.03 51.16 -60.04
N SER A 4 61.53 52.23 -59.46
CA SER A 4 60.77 52.16 -58.18
C SER A 4 59.32 51.78 -58.53
N PHE A 5 58.84 50.70 -57.91
CA PHE A 5 57.46 50.15 -58.04
C PHE A 5 56.67 50.59 -56.81
N TYR A 6 55.73 51.50 -56.93
CA TYR A 6 54.80 51.91 -55.91
C TYR A 6 53.65 50.90 -55.79
N LEU A 7 53.57 50.19 -54.71
CA LEU A 7 52.46 49.29 -54.37
C LEU A 7 51.35 50.10 -53.67
N LEU A 8 50.26 50.31 -54.42
CA LEU A 8 49.05 51.00 -53.96
C LEU A 8 48.20 50.00 -53.13
N PHE A 9 48.18 50.18 -51.82
CA PHE A 9 47.39 49.33 -50.86
C PHE A 9 45.95 49.82 -50.86
N LEU A 10 45.04 49.08 -51.52
CA LEU A 10 43.59 49.35 -51.59
C LEU A 10 42.97 48.92 -50.30
N LEU A 11 42.65 49.81 -49.34
CA LEU A 11 41.85 49.58 -48.15
C LEU A 11 40.35 49.41 -48.57
N LEU A 12 39.89 48.15 -48.58
CA LEU A 12 38.46 47.86 -48.67
C LEU A 12 37.81 48.05 -47.28
N PRO A 13 36.77 48.86 -47.15
CA PRO A 13 35.99 48.92 -45.91
C PRO A 13 35.25 47.58 -45.75
N VAL A 14 35.57 46.81 -44.67
CA VAL A 14 34.72 45.72 -44.22
C VAL A 14 33.44 46.35 -43.66
N ALA A 15 32.39 46.39 -44.49
CA ALA A 15 31.06 46.70 -44.02
C ALA A 15 30.61 45.55 -43.09
N CYS A 16 30.60 45.78 -41.81
CA CYS A 16 29.85 44.94 -40.87
C CYS A 16 28.38 44.98 -41.29
N GLN A 17 27.92 43.96 -41.98
CA GLN A 17 26.52 43.74 -42.25
C GLN A 17 25.87 43.40 -40.93
N ASN A 18 25.21 44.40 -40.30
CA ASN A 18 24.35 44.21 -39.13
C ASN A 18 23.21 43.30 -39.61
N ASN A 19 23.25 42.05 -39.19
CA ASN A 19 22.27 41.00 -39.54
C ASN A 19 20.99 41.20 -38.72
N GLN A 20 20.36 42.37 -38.82
CA GLN A 20 19.13 42.70 -38.15
C GLN A 20 17.96 42.11 -38.92
N GLU A 21 17.32 41.10 -38.34
CA GLU A 21 16.09 40.56 -38.87
C GLU A 21 14.86 41.30 -38.34
N THR A 22 13.80 41.35 -39.10
CA THR A 22 12.53 41.95 -38.68
C THR A 22 11.44 40.88 -38.68
N LEU A 23 10.67 40.83 -37.59
CA LEU A 23 9.51 39.97 -37.46
C LEU A 23 8.25 40.79 -37.17
N LYS A 24 7.09 40.20 -37.48
CA LYS A 24 5.79 40.75 -37.08
C LYS A 24 5.25 39.89 -35.95
N PRO A 25 4.72 40.51 -34.88
CA PRO A 25 3.98 39.76 -33.86
C PRO A 25 2.81 39.01 -34.51
N GLN A 26 2.55 37.81 -34.01
CA GLN A 26 1.48 36.95 -34.51
C GLN A 26 0.38 36.81 -33.46
N VAL A 27 -0.87 36.82 -33.91
CA VAL A 27 -2.00 36.46 -33.07
C VAL A 27 -2.29 35.00 -33.27
N LYS A 28 -2.07 34.20 -32.21
CA LYS A 28 -2.28 32.76 -32.25
C LYS A 28 -2.62 32.20 -30.86
N PRO A 29 -3.15 30.99 -30.80
CA PRO A 29 -3.34 30.29 -29.51
C PRO A 29 -2.00 30.12 -28.78
N LEU A 30 -1.99 30.43 -27.51
CA LEU A 30 -0.82 30.20 -26.63
C LEU A 30 -1.25 29.42 -25.39
N ILE A 31 -0.50 28.40 -25.06
CA ILE A 31 -0.74 27.51 -23.92
C ILE A 31 0.42 27.67 -22.95
N GLU A 32 0.10 27.98 -21.71
CA GLU A 32 1.02 27.93 -20.60
C GLU A 32 0.87 26.58 -19.90
N ALA A 33 1.95 25.84 -19.75
CA ALA A 33 1.96 24.56 -19.11
C ALA A 33 3.14 24.42 -18.16
N VAL A 34 2.97 23.61 -17.14
CA VAL A 34 4.04 23.17 -16.24
C VAL A 34 4.46 21.77 -16.68
N TYR A 35 5.75 21.60 -16.88
CA TYR A 35 6.35 20.31 -17.18
C TYR A 35 6.37 19.41 -15.95
N ALA A 36 6.12 18.13 -16.16
CA ALA A 36 6.26 17.07 -15.15
C ALA A 36 6.79 15.80 -15.83
N SER A 37 7.59 15.05 -15.13
CA SER A 37 7.95 13.67 -15.49
C SER A 37 7.24 12.70 -14.56
N GLY A 38 7.11 11.43 -14.94
CA GLY A 38 6.45 10.48 -14.06
C GLY A 38 6.35 9.08 -14.64
N PHE A 39 5.47 8.31 -14.01
CA PHE A 39 5.22 6.93 -14.39
C PHE A 39 3.71 6.63 -14.46
N VAL A 40 3.38 5.67 -15.30
CA VAL A 40 2.06 5.04 -15.30
C VAL A 40 2.03 4.03 -14.16
N VAL A 41 1.02 4.11 -13.30
CA VAL A 41 0.85 3.22 -12.14
C VAL A 41 -0.54 2.58 -12.20
N ALA A 42 -0.62 1.29 -11.94
CA ALA A 42 -1.91 0.60 -11.87
C ALA A 42 -2.68 1.01 -10.61
N LYS A 43 -4.01 1.16 -10.72
CA LYS A 43 -4.84 1.38 -9.51
C LYS A 43 -4.80 0.16 -8.61
N ASP A 44 -4.79 0.40 -7.29
CA ASP A 44 -4.68 -0.63 -6.26
C ASP A 44 -3.41 -1.50 -6.40
N GLU A 45 -2.35 -0.96 -7.04
CA GLU A 45 -1.05 -1.62 -7.08
C GLU A 45 -0.46 -1.69 -5.67
N TYR A 46 -0.03 -2.88 -5.31
CA TYR A 46 0.63 -3.11 -4.03
C TYR A 46 1.68 -4.20 -4.11
N GLU A 47 2.68 -4.06 -3.28
CA GLU A 47 3.69 -5.10 -3.07
C GLU A 47 3.17 -6.16 -2.10
N VAL A 48 3.23 -7.40 -2.50
CA VAL A 48 2.88 -8.56 -1.68
C VAL A 48 4.07 -8.94 -0.82
N TYR A 49 3.95 -8.73 0.49
CA TYR A 49 5.00 -9.09 1.45
C TYR A 49 4.74 -10.43 2.11
N SER A 50 5.80 -11.21 2.30
CA SER A 50 5.74 -12.41 3.11
C SER A 50 5.61 -12.06 4.60
N GLN A 51 4.67 -12.72 5.29
CA GLN A 51 4.53 -12.65 6.75
C GLN A 51 5.29 -13.78 7.47
N ALA A 52 5.78 -14.76 6.70
CA ALA A 52 6.46 -15.95 7.20
C ALA A 52 7.88 -16.04 6.62
N GLU A 53 8.72 -16.85 7.26
CA GLU A 53 10.05 -17.19 6.80
C GLU A 53 10.15 -18.70 6.55
N GLY A 54 10.75 -19.09 5.41
CA GLY A 54 10.92 -20.48 5.03
C GLY A 54 11.25 -20.61 3.54
N TYR A 55 11.26 -21.83 3.04
CA TYR A 55 11.48 -22.09 1.63
C TYR A 55 10.17 -22.02 0.85
N LEU A 56 10.20 -21.42 -0.33
CA LEU A 56 9.05 -21.40 -1.25
C LEU A 56 8.82 -22.81 -1.80
N SER A 57 7.82 -23.51 -1.28
CA SER A 57 7.51 -24.88 -1.71
C SER A 57 6.66 -24.91 -2.98
N GLU A 58 5.75 -23.94 -3.14
CA GLU A 58 4.90 -23.83 -4.32
C GLU A 58 4.72 -22.38 -4.75
N LYS A 59 4.83 -22.14 -6.06
CA LYS A 59 4.46 -20.92 -6.76
C LYS A 59 3.20 -21.23 -7.56
N LEU A 60 2.07 -20.66 -7.14
CA LEU A 60 0.74 -20.99 -7.67
C LEU A 60 0.26 -19.99 -8.72
N VAL A 61 1.08 -18.95 -8.99
CA VAL A 61 0.76 -17.89 -9.95
C VAL A 61 1.95 -17.56 -10.83
N ALA A 62 1.67 -17.11 -12.04
CA ALA A 62 2.66 -16.65 -13.02
C ALA A 62 2.53 -15.12 -13.25
N ASP A 63 3.61 -14.52 -13.81
CA ASP A 63 3.56 -13.14 -14.26
C ASP A 63 2.51 -12.97 -15.36
N GLY A 64 1.67 -11.96 -15.25
CA GLY A 64 0.57 -11.68 -16.17
C GLY A 64 -0.74 -12.41 -15.88
N GLU A 65 -0.80 -13.26 -14.87
CA GLU A 65 -2.01 -14.02 -14.50
C GLU A 65 -2.99 -13.15 -13.70
N GLU A 66 -4.30 -13.35 -13.95
CA GLU A 66 -5.36 -12.71 -13.19
C GLU A 66 -5.64 -13.48 -11.90
N VAL A 67 -5.82 -12.76 -10.81
CA VAL A 67 -6.10 -13.31 -9.47
C VAL A 67 -7.27 -12.60 -8.81
N LYS A 68 -7.98 -13.31 -7.95
CA LYS A 68 -9.05 -12.78 -7.12
C LYS A 68 -8.59 -12.63 -5.67
N GLN A 69 -9.27 -11.75 -4.95
CA GLN A 69 -9.06 -11.62 -3.51
C GLN A 69 -9.22 -12.97 -2.80
N GLY A 70 -8.21 -13.38 -2.04
CA GLY A 70 -8.17 -14.66 -1.32
C GLY A 70 -7.49 -15.80 -2.07
N ASP A 71 -7.22 -15.67 -3.37
CA ASP A 71 -6.52 -16.70 -4.14
C ASP A 71 -5.11 -16.93 -3.57
N PRO A 72 -4.67 -18.20 -3.44
CA PRO A 72 -3.34 -18.51 -2.97
C PRO A 72 -2.31 -18.21 -4.07
N LEU A 73 -1.27 -17.47 -3.72
CA LEU A 73 -0.21 -17.05 -4.63
C LEU A 73 1.05 -17.92 -4.45
N PHE A 74 1.44 -18.08 -3.18
CA PHE A 74 2.66 -18.80 -2.81
C PHE A 74 2.44 -19.63 -1.56
N VAL A 75 3.11 -20.77 -1.47
CA VAL A 75 3.17 -21.60 -0.28
C VAL A 75 4.62 -21.66 0.22
N ILE A 76 4.81 -21.27 1.47
CA ILE A 76 6.10 -21.33 2.16
C ILE A 76 6.08 -22.54 3.09
N GLU A 77 7.18 -23.26 3.16
CA GLU A 77 7.35 -24.40 4.05
C GLU A 77 8.41 -24.12 5.11
N SER A 78 8.12 -24.52 6.35
CA SER A 78 9.02 -24.41 7.48
C SER A 78 8.81 -25.62 8.40
N ASP A 79 9.86 -26.45 8.57
CA ASP A 79 9.83 -27.61 9.45
C ASP A 79 9.47 -27.26 10.89
N GLN A 80 9.93 -26.09 11.36
CA GLN A 80 9.65 -25.61 12.70
C GLN A 80 8.15 -25.34 12.89
N GLN A 81 7.50 -24.70 11.89
CA GLN A 81 6.09 -24.36 11.97
C GLN A 81 5.20 -25.60 11.85
N SER A 82 5.52 -26.52 10.94
CA SER A 82 4.81 -27.80 10.79
C SER A 82 4.86 -28.63 12.08
N SER A 83 6.03 -28.68 12.73
CA SER A 83 6.22 -29.35 14.03
C SER A 83 5.42 -28.70 15.15
N ARG A 84 5.38 -27.36 15.23
CA ARG A 84 4.58 -26.63 16.23
C ARG A 84 3.08 -26.87 16.05
N SER A 85 2.60 -26.83 14.81
CA SER A 85 1.18 -27.09 14.50
C SER A 85 0.77 -28.50 14.88
N ARG A 86 1.60 -29.50 14.57
CA ARG A 86 1.36 -30.90 14.94
C ARG A 86 1.31 -31.07 16.46
N LEU A 87 2.31 -30.53 17.19
CA LEU A 87 2.35 -30.63 18.66
C LEU A 87 1.14 -29.97 19.31
N ALA A 88 0.72 -28.81 18.83
CA ALA A 88 -0.47 -28.12 19.35
C ALA A 88 -1.75 -28.95 19.13
N LYS A 89 -1.85 -29.63 17.98
CA LYS A 89 -2.98 -30.52 17.65
C LYS A 89 -2.99 -31.74 18.55
N GLU A 90 -1.85 -32.41 18.73
CA GLU A 90 -1.71 -33.58 19.61
C GLU A 90 -2.06 -33.23 21.07
N ASN A 91 -1.58 -32.09 21.56
CA ASN A 91 -1.92 -31.62 22.92
C ASN A 91 -3.41 -31.35 23.08
N TYR A 92 -4.06 -30.73 22.08
CA TYR A 92 -5.51 -30.53 22.11
C TYR A 92 -6.28 -31.83 22.09
N GLU A 93 -5.91 -32.81 21.26
CA GLU A 93 -6.55 -34.10 21.18
C GLU A 93 -6.42 -34.86 22.54
N MET A 94 -5.26 -34.82 23.18
CA MET A 94 -5.03 -35.39 24.48
C MET A 94 -5.87 -34.72 25.57
N ALA A 95 -5.86 -33.39 25.65
CA ALA A 95 -6.67 -32.66 26.62
C ALA A 95 -8.18 -32.86 26.43
N SER A 96 -8.62 -32.96 25.17
CA SER A 96 -10.01 -33.26 24.78
C SER A 96 -10.42 -34.66 25.25
N SER A 97 -9.57 -35.65 25.08
CA SER A 97 -9.78 -37.01 25.57
C SER A 97 -9.89 -37.06 27.09
N ASN A 98 -8.97 -36.37 27.79
CA ASN A 98 -8.96 -36.32 29.25
C ASN A 98 -10.20 -35.63 29.86
N TYR A 99 -10.81 -34.69 29.17
CA TYR A 99 -12.04 -34.02 29.62
C TYR A 99 -13.33 -34.70 29.14
N SER A 100 -13.22 -35.69 28.24
CA SER A 100 -14.38 -36.37 27.66
C SER A 100 -15.22 -37.12 28.72
N GLN A 101 -16.47 -37.48 28.35
CA GLN A 101 -17.32 -38.30 29.22
C GLN A 101 -16.71 -39.67 29.59
N ASN A 102 -15.90 -40.22 28.71
CA ASN A 102 -15.23 -41.51 28.87
C ASN A 102 -13.79 -41.36 29.38
N SER A 103 -13.47 -40.21 29.98
CA SER A 103 -12.16 -39.98 30.58
C SER A 103 -11.88 -41.00 31.67
N PRO A 104 -10.81 -41.80 31.60
CA PRO A 104 -10.47 -42.80 32.64
C PRO A 104 -10.33 -42.16 34.02
N VAL A 105 -9.75 -40.94 34.09
CA VAL A 105 -9.55 -40.18 35.33
C VAL A 105 -10.90 -39.79 35.98
N LEU A 106 -11.83 -39.29 35.16
CA LEU A 106 -13.16 -38.89 35.65
C LEU A 106 -14.02 -40.11 35.99
N GLU A 107 -13.83 -41.23 35.32
CA GLU A 107 -14.52 -42.48 35.57
C GLU A 107 -14.10 -43.11 36.89
N GLU A 108 -12.80 -43.14 37.20
CA GLU A 108 -12.28 -43.54 38.49
C GLU A 108 -12.89 -42.73 39.66
N LEU A 109 -12.94 -41.39 39.48
CA LEU A 109 -13.52 -40.52 40.50
C LEU A 109 -15.04 -40.71 40.64
N ARG A 110 -15.76 -40.97 39.55
CA ARG A 110 -17.20 -41.33 39.61
C ARG A 110 -17.43 -42.64 40.36
N ALA A 111 -16.58 -43.64 40.14
CA ALA A 111 -16.66 -44.93 40.87
C ALA A 111 -16.39 -44.71 42.35
N ALA A 112 -15.44 -43.85 42.75
CA ALA A 112 -15.18 -43.50 44.15
C ALA A 112 -16.37 -42.77 44.81
N ILE A 113 -17.02 -41.85 44.07
CA ILE A 113 -18.26 -41.18 44.52
C ILE A 113 -19.36 -42.20 44.73
N GLN A 114 -19.56 -43.12 43.77
CA GLN A 114 -20.63 -44.12 43.89
C GLN A 114 -20.40 -45.06 45.11
N THR A 115 -19.15 -45.44 45.34
CA THR A 115 -18.78 -46.26 46.53
C THR A 115 -19.08 -45.52 47.85
N SER A 116 -18.62 -44.26 47.96
CA SER A 116 -18.89 -43.47 49.18
C SER A 116 -20.36 -43.17 49.38
N LYS A 117 -21.12 -42.93 48.29
CA LYS A 117 -22.59 -42.75 48.31
C LYS A 117 -23.32 -43.98 48.86
N THR A 118 -22.93 -45.18 48.42
CA THR A 118 -23.50 -46.44 48.92
C THR A 118 -23.25 -46.59 50.42
N LYS A 119 -22.04 -46.22 50.90
CA LYS A 119 -21.67 -46.25 52.31
C LYS A 119 -22.51 -45.25 53.13
N VAL A 120 -22.71 -44.02 52.67
CA VAL A 120 -23.59 -43.02 53.32
C VAL A 120 -25.02 -43.54 53.42
N GLN A 121 -25.56 -44.17 52.39
CA GLN A 121 -26.90 -44.76 52.43
C GLN A 121 -27.03 -45.83 53.50
N PHE A 122 -26.06 -46.72 53.56
CA PHE A 122 -26.03 -47.78 54.61
C PHE A 122 -25.95 -47.23 56.03
N ASP A 123 -25.00 -46.32 56.27
CA ASP A 123 -24.78 -45.72 57.58
C ASP A 123 -25.96 -44.82 58.04
N SER A 124 -26.60 -44.13 57.07
CA SER A 124 -27.82 -43.36 57.29
C SER A 124 -29.00 -44.25 57.82
N LEU A 125 -29.20 -45.40 57.13
CA LEU A 125 -30.23 -46.35 57.53
C LEU A 125 -29.97 -46.87 58.95
N ASN A 126 -28.71 -47.18 59.33
CA ASN A 126 -28.33 -47.61 60.65
C ASN A 126 -28.53 -46.47 61.65
N TYR A 127 -28.12 -45.26 61.40
CA TYR A 127 -28.33 -44.09 62.21
C TYR A 127 -29.82 -43.87 62.52
N VAL A 128 -30.69 -43.92 61.56
CA VAL A 128 -32.13 -43.78 61.70
C VAL A 128 -32.71 -44.95 62.57
N ARG A 129 -32.27 -46.19 62.32
CA ARG A 129 -32.68 -47.36 63.05
C ARG A 129 -32.31 -47.24 64.55
N TYR A 130 -31.07 -46.91 64.87
CA TYR A 130 -30.59 -46.76 66.24
C TYR A 130 -31.18 -45.53 66.94
N SER A 131 -31.52 -44.49 66.21
CA SER A 131 -32.25 -43.33 66.76
C SER A 131 -33.66 -43.76 67.26
N ASN A 132 -34.37 -44.61 66.51
CA ASN A 132 -35.69 -45.13 66.90
C ASN A 132 -35.58 -46.12 68.10
N LEU A 133 -34.56 -46.99 68.11
CA LEU A 133 -34.30 -47.89 69.21
C LEU A 133 -33.96 -47.15 70.50
N LEU A 134 -33.23 -46.06 70.40
CA LEU A 134 -32.92 -45.24 71.59
C LEU A 134 -34.17 -44.58 72.17
N LYS A 135 -35.09 -44.10 71.31
CA LYS A 135 -36.38 -43.50 71.74
C LYS A 135 -37.28 -44.52 72.44
N SER A 136 -37.18 -45.81 72.10
CA SER A 136 -37.90 -46.89 72.73
C SER A 136 -37.14 -47.57 73.90
N ASN A 137 -35.97 -46.98 74.31
CA ASN A 137 -35.09 -47.54 75.33
C ASN A 137 -34.55 -48.96 75.03
N ALA A 138 -34.46 -49.34 73.73
CA ALA A 138 -34.03 -50.67 73.25
C ALA A 138 -32.56 -50.74 72.88
N THR A 139 -31.78 -49.64 73.04
CA THR A 139 -30.34 -49.56 72.84
C THR A 139 -29.69 -48.60 73.81
N THR A 140 -28.33 -48.64 73.89
CA THR A 140 -27.56 -47.72 74.72
C THR A 140 -27.25 -46.39 73.98
N ARG A 141 -27.02 -45.34 74.78
CA ARG A 141 -26.58 -44.04 74.21
C ARG A 141 -25.26 -44.18 73.47
N SER A 142 -24.34 -44.96 73.97
CA SER A 142 -23.01 -45.22 73.39
C SER A 142 -23.14 -45.84 71.94
N GLU A 143 -24.04 -46.84 71.81
CA GLU A 143 -24.27 -47.45 70.50
C GLU A 143 -24.89 -46.48 69.48
N PHE A 144 -25.83 -45.65 69.92
CA PHE A 144 -26.39 -44.58 69.06
C PHE A 144 -25.30 -43.58 68.68
N ASP A 145 -24.48 -43.08 69.58
CA ASP A 145 -23.41 -42.12 69.32
C ASP A 145 -22.35 -42.73 68.36
N ARG A 146 -22.09 -44.03 68.48
CA ARG A 146 -21.23 -44.77 67.48
C ARG A 146 -21.82 -44.77 66.09
N MET A 147 -23.12 -45.05 65.90
CA MET A 147 -23.79 -45.07 64.63
C MET A 147 -23.89 -43.66 64.03
N LYS A 148 -24.09 -42.64 64.87
CA LYS A 148 -24.06 -41.24 64.40
C LYS A 148 -22.69 -40.86 63.89
N LEU A 149 -21.61 -41.20 64.61
CA LEU A 149 -20.24 -40.94 64.19
C LEU A 149 -19.94 -41.60 62.80
N LEU A 150 -20.35 -42.87 62.66
CA LEU A 150 -20.16 -43.58 61.39
C LEU A 150 -20.90 -42.86 60.22
N PHE A 151 -22.14 -42.41 60.40
CA PHE A 151 -22.90 -41.67 59.43
C PHE A 151 -22.25 -40.32 59.16
N ASP A 152 -21.82 -39.53 60.14
CA ASP A 152 -21.16 -38.26 59.96
C ASP A 152 -19.84 -38.42 59.16
N ASN A 153 -19.04 -39.48 59.50
CA ASN A 153 -17.81 -39.79 58.77
C ASN A 153 -18.05 -40.15 57.27
N SER A 154 -19.03 -41.04 57.03
CA SER A 154 -19.32 -41.44 55.66
C SER A 154 -19.88 -40.29 54.83
N ARG A 155 -20.68 -39.39 55.42
CA ARG A 155 -21.16 -38.17 54.78
C ARG A 155 -20.03 -37.23 54.42
N ASN A 156 -19.05 -37.03 55.32
CA ASN A 156 -17.88 -36.19 55.06
C ASN A 156 -17.00 -36.79 53.94
N GLU A 157 -16.82 -38.12 53.95
CA GLU A 157 -16.06 -38.82 52.89
C GLU A 157 -16.75 -38.67 51.51
N TYR A 158 -18.07 -38.81 51.43
CA TYR A 158 -18.82 -38.61 50.20
C TYR A 158 -18.66 -37.17 49.68
N SER A 159 -18.81 -36.17 50.56
CA SER A 159 -18.61 -34.76 50.18
C SER A 159 -17.18 -34.48 49.71
N LEU A 160 -16.16 -35.13 50.32
CA LEU A 160 -14.78 -35.03 49.89
C LEU A 160 -14.58 -35.59 48.47
N GLN A 161 -15.18 -36.75 48.16
CA GLN A 161 -15.07 -37.35 46.81
C GLN A 161 -15.77 -36.49 45.73
N GLU A 162 -16.94 -35.91 46.05
CA GLU A 162 -17.61 -34.96 45.16
C GLU A 162 -16.73 -33.72 44.88
N SER A 163 -16.13 -33.16 45.92
CA SER A 163 -15.24 -32.00 45.82
C SER A 163 -13.98 -32.32 44.96
N ARG A 164 -13.41 -33.51 45.12
CA ARG A 164 -12.27 -33.99 44.34
C ARG A 164 -12.65 -34.10 42.85
N TYR A 165 -13.81 -34.68 42.55
CA TYR A 165 -14.31 -34.83 41.18
C TYR A 165 -14.47 -33.46 40.53
N GLU A 166 -15.19 -32.52 41.16
CA GLU A 166 -15.41 -31.20 40.59
C GLU A 166 -14.11 -30.41 40.42
N LYS A 167 -13.18 -30.49 41.36
CA LYS A 167 -11.85 -29.87 41.26
C LYS A 167 -11.07 -30.42 40.06
N THR A 168 -11.00 -31.73 39.93
CA THR A 168 -10.27 -32.40 38.83
C THR A 168 -10.93 -32.10 37.49
N LYS A 169 -12.26 -32.16 37.41
CA LYS A 169 -13.02 -31.80 36.19
C LYS A 169 -12.77 -30.37 35.77
N ASN A 170 -12.77 -29.42 36.69
CA ASN A 170 -12.46 -28.02 36.39
C ASN A 170 -11.01 -27.83 35.93
N GLN A 171 -10.07 -28.56 36.53
CA GLN A 171 -8.67 -28.53 36.08
C GLN A 171 -8.52 -29.05 34.65
N LEU A 172 -9.10 -30.21 34.33
CA LEU A 172 -9.10 -30.76 32.97
C LEU A 172 -9.79 -29.84 31.94
N TYR A 173 -10.86 -29.16 32.36
CA TYR A 173 -11.51 -28.15 31.52
C TYR A 173 -10.57 -26.98 31.19
N LEU A 174 -9.83 -26.46 32.19
CA LEU A 174 -8.85 -25.39 31.96
C LEU A 174 -7.71 -25.84 31.06
N GLU A 175 -7.22 -27.07 31.24
CA GLU A 175 -6.20 -27.66 30.35
C GLU A 175 -6.69 -27.77 28.90
N LEU A 176 -7.95 -28.20 28.70
CA LEU A 176 -8.57 -28.22 27.37
C LEU A 176 -8.68 -26.83 26.76
N GLN A 177 -9.11 -25.82 27.52
CA GLN A 177 -9.21 -24.44 27.01
C GLN A 177 -7.82 -23.90 26.63
N ASN A 178 -6.79 -24.16 27.41
CA ASN A 178 -5.41 -23.76 27.11
C ASN A 178 -4.89 -24.44 25.85
N ALA A 179 -5.08 -25.75 25.72
CA ALA A 179 -4.66 -26.50 24.54
C ALA A 179 -5.42 -26.05 23.27
N LYS A 180 -6.73 -25.75 23.39
CA LYS A 180 -7.54 -25.19 22.30
C LYS A 180 -7.00 -23.83 21.84
N SER A 181 -6.65 -22.97 22.78
CA SER A 181 -6.09 -21.64 22.47
C SER A 181 -4.74 -21.76 21.76
N GLN A 182 -3.88 -22.68 22.21
CA GLN A 182 -2.59 -22.95 21.57
C GLN A 182 -2.75 -23.50 20.14
N LEU A 183 -3.70 -24.41 19.92
CA LEU A 183 -4.03 -24.91 18.58
C LEU A 183 -4.51 -23.79 17.67
N GLN A 184 -5.38 -22.88 18.16
CA GLN A 184 -5.87 -21.74 17.40
C GLN A 184 -4.72 -20.79 16.99
N ILE A 185 -3.79 -20.52 17.92
CA ILE A 185 -2.61 -19.69 17.63
C ILE A 185 -1.74 -20.35 16.55
N ALA A 186 -1.42 -21.65 16.73
CA ALA A 186 -0.60 -22.39 15.77
C ALA A 186 -1.27 -22.49 14.38
N SER A 187 -2.59 -22.62 14.33
CA SER A 187 -3.38 -22.61 13.08
C SER A 187 -3.34 -21.25 12.38
N ASN A 188 -3.51 -20.15 13.11
CA ASN A 188 -3.43 -18.80 12.58
C ASN A 188 -2.02 -18.49 12.06
N GLU A 189 -0.99 -18.92 12.78
CA GLU A 189 0.40 -18.80 12.31
C GLU A 189 0.62 -19.60 11.03
N SER A 190 0.13 -20.84 10.96
CA SER A 190 0.21 -21.67 9.77
C SER A 190 -0.46 -21.03 8.55
N GLY A 191 -1.57 -20.31 8.75
CA GLY A 191 -2.24 -19.57 7.68
C GLY A 191 -1.37 -18.49 7.02
N ARG A 192 -0.36 -17.97 7.70
CA ARG A 192 0.59 -16.96 7.16
C ARG A 192 1.60 -17.55 6.17
N TYR A 193 1.77 -18.87 6.18
CA TYR A 193 2.66 -19.60 5.26
C TYR A 193 2.05 -19.80 3.87
N THR A 194 0.75 -19.57 3.71
CA THR A 194 0.11 -19.42 2.40
C THR A 194 -0.15 -17.95 2.15
N ILE A 195 0.62 -17.36 1.24
CA ILE A 195 0.47 -15.96 0.83
C ILE A 195 -0.70 -15.89 -0.15
N ARG A 196 -1.65 -14.98 0.10
CA ARG A 196 -2.87 -14.83 -0.68
C ARG A 196 -3.02 -13.41 -1.20
N SER A 197 -3.66 -13.24 -2.36
CA SER A 197 -4.03 -11.92 -2.88
C SER A 197 -4.99 -11.19 -1.95
N LYS A 198 -4.79 -9.87 -1.81
CA LYS A 198 -5.66 -8.99 -1.02
C LYS A 198 -6.70 -8.25 -1.87
N VAL A 199 -6.53 -8.28 -3.20
CA VAL A 199 -7.38 -7.60 -4.18
C VAL A 199 -7.63 -8.50 -5.38
N ASP A 200 -8.67 -8.17 -6.16
CA ASP A 200 -8.84 -8.67 -7.51
C ASP A 200 -7.91 -7.89 -8.44
N GLY A 201 -7.17 -8.55 -9.30
CA GLY A 201 -6.25 -7.88 -10.21
C GLY A 201 -5.34 -8.84 -10.98
N LYS A 202 -4.23 -8.31 -11.47
CA LYS A 202 -3.23 -9.02 -12.25
C LYS A 202 -1.88 -9.03 -11.54
N VAL A 203 -1.19 -10.15 -11.59
CA VAL A 203 0.19 -10.28 -11.11
C VAL A 203 1.10 -9.61 -12.14
N PHE A 204 1.66 -8.45 -11.82
CA PHE A 204 2.60 -7.77 -12.72
C PHE A 204 3.97 -8.43 -12.71
N LYS A 205 4.42 -8.84 -11.53
CA LYS A 205 5.72 -9.48 -11.37
C LYS A 205 5.76 -10.37 -10.13
N THR A 206 6.39 -11.52 -10.26
CA THR A 206 6.81 -12.37 -9.15
C THR A 206 8.31 -12.18 -8.89
N MET A 207 8.71 -12.11 -7.62
CA MET A 207 10.08 -11.81 -7.21
C MET A 207 10.82 -13.06 -6.70
N LYS A 208 10.12 -14.19 -6.61
CA LYS A 208 10.64 -15.45 -6.04
C LYS A 208 10.27 -16.65 -6.87
N GLU A 209 11.19 -17.61 -6.88
CA GLU A 209 11.01 -18.90 -7.54
C GLU A 209 10.94 -20.05 -6.53
N LYS A 210 10.33 -21.16 -6.94
CA LYS A 210 10.24 -22.37 -6.13
C LYS A 210 11.63 -22.84 -5.66
N GLY A 211 11.76 -23.13 -4.37
CA GLY A 211 13.01 -23.56 -3.73
C GLY A 211 13.84 -22.42 -3.14
N GLU A 212 13.49 -21.16 -3.40
CA GLU A 212 14.19 -20.01 -2.80
C GLU A 212 13.77 -19.77 -1.35
N LEU A 213 14.71 -19.24 -0.56
CA LEU A 213 14.43 -18.76 0.78
C LEU A 213 13.68 -17.44 0.72
N VAL A 214 12.54 -17.39 1.39
CA VAL A 214 11.74 -16.18 1.60
C VAL A 214 11.88 -15.76 3.05
N ARG A 215 12.19 -14.46 3.26
CA ARG A 215 12.28 -13.86 4.60
C ARG A 215 11.00 -13.12 4.96
N ARG A 216 10.80 -12.91 6.25
CA ARG A 216 9.69 -12.07 6.71
C ARG A 216 9.86 -10.63 6.22
N ASN A 217 8.75 -10.01 5.78
CA ASN A 217 8.68 -8.68 5.18
C ASN A 217 9.47 -8.54 3.86
N GLU A 218 9.74 -9.64 3.18
CA GLU A 218 10.31 -9.62 1.83
C GLU A 218 9.20 -9.56 0.80
N THR A 219 9.36 -8.70 -0.21
CA THR A 219 8.43 -8.59 -1.34
C THR A 219 8.53 -9.84 -2.20
N VAL A 220 7.40 -10.50 -2.48
CA VAL A 220 7.33 -11.74 -3.28
C VAL A 220 6.61 -11.55 -4.61
N ALA A 221 5.76 -10.54 -4.72
CA ALA A 221 5.08 -10.18 -5.96
C ALA A 221 4.59 -8.73 -5.94
N VAL A 222 4.23 -8.22 -7.12
CA VAL A 222 3.50 -6.95 -7.31
C VAL A 222 2.19 -7.27 -8.02
N ILE A 223 1.08 -6.80 -7.46
CA ILE A 223 -0.29 -7.03 -7.96
C ILE A 223 -1.01 -5.68 -8.04
N GLY A 224 -1.83 -5.49 -9.07
CA GLY A 224 -2.67 -4.30 -9.24
C GLY A 224 -3.76 -4.54 -10.28
N LYS A 225 -4.64 -3.55 -10.49
CA LYS A 225 -5.68 -3.63 -11.50
C LYS A 225 -5.09 -3.50 -12.91
N ASP A 226 -5.48 -4.37 -13.81
CA ASP A 226 -4.98 -4.42 -15.19
C ASP A 226 -5.70 -3.45 -16.16
N ASN A 227 -6.85 -2.90 -15.75
CA ASN A 227 -7.72 -2.08 -16.59
C ASN A 227 -7.89 -0.64 -16.09
N ALA A 228 -7.21 -0.26 -15.04
CA ALA A 228 -7.32 1.06 -14.43
C ALA A 228 -5.93 1.58 -14.05
N PHE A 229 -5.51 2.64 -14.71
CA PHE A 229 -4.22 3.28 -14.50
C PHE A 229 -4.38 4.74 -14.14
N PHE A 230 -3.42 5.28 -13.43
CA PHE A 230 -3.26 6.71 -13.21
C PHE A 230 -1.79 7.08 -13.44
N LEU A 231 -1.52 8.36 -13.52
CA LEU A 231 -0.19 8.91 -13.69
C LEU A 231 0.29 9.46 -12.35
N GLU A 232 1.44 9.00 -11.92
CA GLU A 232 2.16 9.57 -10.81
C GLU A 232 3.19 10.54 -11.38
N LEU A 233 2.94 11.85 -11.20
CA LEU A 233 3.72 12.93 -11.76
C LEU A 233 4.57 13.60 -10.69
N SER A 234 5.81 13.92 -11.05
CA SER A 234 6.74 14.70 -10.26
C SER A 234 6.82 16.12 -10.84
N VAL A 235 6.37 17.10 -10.07
CA VAL A 235 6.33 18.53 -10.43
C VAL A 235 7.32 19.30 -9.60
N ASP A 236 8.08 20.22 -10.21
CA ASP A 236 9.05 21.08 -9.51
C ASP A 236 8.35 21.91 -8.40
N GLU A 237 9.02 22.09 -7.26
CA GLU A 237 8.49 22.85 -6.12
C GLU A 237 8.19 24.32 -6.44
N LEU A 238 8.90 24.91 -7.42
CA LEU A 238 8.69 26.30 -7.85
C LEU A 238 7.33 26.49 -8.55
N ASP A 239 6.78 25.43 -9.14
CA ASP A 239 5.51 25.45 -9.86
C ASP A 239 4.30 25.02 -9.03
N VAL A 240 4.51 24.58 -7.78
CA VAL A 240 3.45 23.99 -6.93
C VAL A 240 2.20 24.89 -6.77
N GLN A 241 2.40 26.21 -6.65
CA GLN A 241 1.30 27.17 -6.47
C GLN A 241 0.41 27.29 -7.70
N ARG A 242 0.90 26.89 -8.87
CA ARG A 242 0.23 26.97 -10.16
C ARG A 242 -0.63 25.75 -10.45
N ILE A 243 -0.36 24.63 -9.76
CA ILE A 243 -1.06 23.35 -9.97
C ILE A 243 -2.37 23.32 -9.16
N LYS A 244 -3.45 22.92 -9.82
CA LYS A 244 -4.77 22.79 -9.22
C LYS A 244 -5.44 21.49 -9.66
N LYS A 245 -6.24 20.92 -8.76
CA LYS A 245 -7.08 19.77 -9.09
C LYS A 245 -8.03 20.12 -10.25
N GLY A 246 -8.19 19.19 -11.19
CA GLY A 246 -9.07 19.33 -12.36
C GLY A 246 -8.38 19.90 -13.61
N GLN A 247 -7.13 20.33 -13.54
CA GLN A 247 -6.38 20.78 -14.72
C GLN A 247 -6.18 19.67 -15.74
N GLU A 248 -6.21 20.02 -17.00
CA GLU A 248 -5.90 19.12 -18.12
C GLU A 248 -4.40 18.84 -18.15
N VAL A 249 -4.06 17.61 -18.51
CA VAL A 249 -2.67 17.14 -18.65
C VAL A 249 -2.52 16.50 -20.01
N VAL A 250 -1.56 16.98 -20.78
CA VAL A 250 -1.16 16.38 -22.06
C VAL A 250 0.06 15.52 -21.79
N VAL A 251 0.00 14.24 -22.16
CA VAL A 251 0.96 13.22 -21.76
C VAL A 251 1.55 12.53 -22.96
N LYS A 252 2.86 12.39 -22.97
CA LYS A 252 3.61 11.56 -23.90
C LYS A 252 4.23 10.42 -23.12
N ILE A 253 3.84 9.19 -23.44
CA ILE A 253 4.40 7.97 -22.85
C ILE A 253 5.49 7.44 -23.75
N ASP A 254 6.68 7.17 -23.23
CA ASP A 254 7.86 6.79 -24.02
C ASP A 254 7.64 5.54 -24.87
N ALA A 255 6.86 4.59 -24.34
CA ALA A 255 6.51 3.36 -25.06
C ALA A 255 5.57 3.58 -26.26
N TYR A 256 4.94 4.77 -26.37
CA TYR A 256 3.98 5.12 -27.43
C TYR A 256 4.33 6.47 -28.06
N PRO A 257 5.46 6.58 -28.80
CA PRO A 257 6.02 7.86 -29.25
C PRO A 257 5.11 8.65 -30.18
N ASP A 258 4.25 7.96 -30.94
CA ASP A 258 3.34 8.55 -31.93
C ASP A 258 1.95 8.89 -31.36
N LYS A 259 1.72 8.65 -30.07
CA LYS A 259 0.42 8.85 -29.44
C LYS A 259 0.52 9.82 -28.26
N ILE A 260 -0.37 10.81 -28.30
CA ILE A 260 -0.58 11.73 -27.17
C ILE A 260 -1.80 11.22 -26.37
N PHE A 261 -1.66 11.21 -25.06
CA PHE A 261 -2.71 10.85 -24.14
C PHE A 261 -3.17 12.08 -23.38
N ASN A 262 -4.44 12.08 -22.97
CA ASN A 262 -5.01 13.12 -22.14
C ASN A 262 -5.26 12.57 -20.74
N ALA A 263 -5.01 13.40 -19.74
CA ALA A 263 -5.26 13.09 -18.36
C ALA A 263 -5.80 14.33 -17.61
N ARG A 264 -6.21 14.14 -16.37
CA ARG A 264 -6.70 15.21 -15.51
C ARG A 264 -6.14 15.08 -14.12
N VAL A 265 -5.63 16.18 -13.57
CA VAL A 265 -5.13 16.22 -12.18
C VAL A 265 -6.25 15.87 -11.21
N THR A 266 -6.05 14.82 -10.42
CA THR A 266 -7.03 14.33 -9.43
C THR A 266 -6.59 14.56 -8.00
N LYS A 267 -5.27 14.51 -7.74
CA LYS A 267 -4.74 14.67 -6.38
C LYS A 267 -3.39 15.38 -6.43
N ILE A 268 -3.16 16.23 -5.44
CA ILE A 268 -1.88 16.90 -5.19
C ILE A 268 -1.47 16.54 -3.77
N TYR A 269 -0.28 16.00 -3.60
CA TYR A 269 0.22 15.63 -2.27
C TYR A 269 0.87 16.84 -1.59
N PRO A 270 0.51 17.16 -0.35
CA PRO A 270 1.00 18.36 0.34
C PRO A 270 2.39 18.17 0.96
N MET A 271 3.23 17.32 0.37
CA MET A 271 4.56 16.99 0.88
C MET A 271 5.57 17.05 -0.27
N ILE A 272 6.63 17.82 -0.05
CA ILE A 272 7.74 17.96 -1.01
C ILE A 272 8.77 16.87 -0.75
N ASP A 273 9.19 16.16 -1.78
CA ASP A 273 10.38 15.32 -1.73
C ASP A 273 11.63 16.22 -1.75
N LYS A 274 12.30 16.29 -0.60
CA LYS A 274 13.48 17.15 -0.42
C LYS A 274 14.69 16.72 -1.26
N LYS A 275 14.75 15.47 -1.70
CA LYS A 275 15.86 14.99 -2.53
C LYS A 275 15.68 15.38 -3.99
N GLN A 276 14.45 15.30 -4.47
CA GLN A 276 14.09 15.61 -5.85
C GLN A 276 13.59 17.06 -6.03
N GLN A 277 13.36 17.80 -4.94
CA GLN A 277 12.77 19.14 -4.94
C GLN A 277 11.45 19.20 -5.73
N SER A 278 10.63 18.18 -5.58
CA SER A 278 9.40 18.00 -6.33
C SER A 278 8.24 17.63 -5.44
N ILE A 279 7.02 17.85 -5.94
CA ILE A 279 5.79 17.34 -5.34
C ILE A 279 5.20 16.25 -6.22
N GLN A 280 4.56 15.29 -5.57
CA GLN A 280 3.79 14.27 -6.27
C GLN A 280 2.40 14.80 -6.60
N VAL A 281 2.00 14.57 -7.87
CA VAL A 281 0.68 14.90 -8.39
C VAL A 281 0.13 13.68 -9.12
N ASP A 282 -1.06 13.22 -8.73
CA ASP A 282 -1.73 12.14 -9.45
C ASP A 282 -2.69 12.71 -10.50
N ALA A 283 -2.69 12.12 -11.67
CA ALA A 283 -3.62 12.44 -12.73
C ALA A 283 -4.26 11.16 -13.30
N ASP A 284 -5.58 11.16 -13.45
CA ASP A 284 -6.30 10.05 -14.08
C ASP A 284 -6.26 10.19 -15.60
N LEU A 285 -5.87 9.10 -16.29
CA LEU A 285 -5.97 9.02 -17.74
C LEU A 285 -7.44 9.09 -18.16
N THR A 286 -7.73 9.94 -19.16
CA THR A 286 -9.05 9.98 -19.82
C THR A 286 -9.11 9.03 -21.01
N ASP A 287 -7.96 8.69 -21.54
CA ASP A 287 -7.79 7.77 -22.66
C ASP A 287 -7.45 6.36 -22.15
N SER A 288 -7.84 5.34 -22.89
CA SER A 288 -7.49 3.96 -22.61
C SER A 288 -6.01 3.69 -22.94
N LEU A 289 -5.29 3.10 -22.00
CA LEU A 289 -3.90 2.69 -22.18
C LEU A 289 -3.85 1.30 -22.83
N PRO A 290 -3.25 1.15 -24.02
CA PRO A 290 -3.06 -0.16 -24.62
C PRO A 290 -2.09 -1.02 -23.81
N GLY A 291 -2.35 -2.33 -23.72
CA GLY A 291 -1.41 -3.33 -23.18
C GLY A 291 -1.32 -3.43 -21.65
N GLY A 292 -1.88 -2.48 -20.89
CA GLY A 292 -2.01 -2.63 -19.43
C GLY A 292 -0.68 -2.78 -18.66
N PHE A 293 0.33 -1.96 -19.02
CA PHE A 293 1.63 -1.99 -18.36
C PHE A 293 1.74 -0.92 -17.28
N SER A 294 2.11 -1.31 -16.06
CA SER A 294 2.55 -0.41 -15.00
C SER A 294 4.06 -0.15 -15.08
N GLY A 295 4.51 1.02 -14.61
CA GLY A 295 5.92 1.41 -14.61
C GLY A 295 6.43 2.06 -15.90
N LEU A 296 5.56 2.36 -16.88
CA LEU A 296 5.96 3.08 -18.10
C LEU A 296 6.33 4.52 -17.76
N ALA A 297 7.52 4.96 -18.20
CA ALA A 297 7.97 6.34 -18.07
C ALA A 297 7.19 7.26 -19.02
N LEU A 298 7.00 8.50 -18.58
CA LEU A 298 6.26 9.51 -19.33
C LEU A 298 6.76 10.94 -19.06
N GLU A 299 6.47 11.80 -20.01
CA GLU A 299 6.53 13.26 -19.88
C GLU A 299 5.12 13.85 -19.95
N ALA A 300 4.85 14.85 -19.14
CA ALA A 300 3.54 15.47 -19.06
C ALA A 300 3.65 17.00 -19.03
N ASN A 301 2.64 17.65 -19.62
CA ASN A 301 2.45 19.09 -19.57
C ASN A 301 1.10 19.39 -18.92
N ILE A 302 1.12 19.90 -17.69
CA ILE A 302 -0.07 20.31 -16.95
C ILE A 302 -0.48 21.70 -17.42
N ILE A 303 -1.66 21.81 -18.02
CA ILE A 303 -2.14 23.06 -18.60
C ILE A 303 -2.56 24.03 -17.48
N ILE A 304 -1.88 25.17 -17.42
CA ILE A 304 -2.16 26.22 -16.43
C ILE A 304 -3.17 27.21 -16.99
N GLN A 305 -2.91 27.66 -18.23
CA GLN A 305 -3.74 28.66 -18.90
C GLN A 305 -3.70 28.45 -20.42
N ARG A 306 -4.84 28.70 -21.07
CA ARG A 306 -4.97 28.71 -22.53
C ARG A 306 -5.56 30.05 -22.95
N LYS A 307 -4.95 30.71 -23.90
CA LYS A 307 -5.48 31.90 -24.59
C LYS A 307 -5.59 31.64 -26.09
N GLU A 308 -6.77 31.81 -26.65
CA GLU A 308 -7.01 31.55 -28.08
C GLU A 308 -6.42 32.62 -28.98
N ASN A 309 -6.33 33.88 -28.55
CA ASN A 309 -5.88 35.04 -29.28
C ASN A 309 -4.82 35.79 -28.50
N ALA A 310 -3.63 35.23 -28.35
CA ALA A 310 -2.48 35.90 -27.75
C ALA A 310 -1.63 36.58 -28.82
N LEU A 311 -1.23 37.83 -28.62
CA LEU A 311 -0.23 38.48 -29.44
C LEU A 311 1.14 38.00 -29.00
N VAL A 312 1.82 37.18 -29.80
CA VAL A 312 3.06 36.51 -29.43
C VAL A 312 4.23 36.94 -30.29
N ILE A 313 5.40 36.91 -29.68
CA ILE A 313 6.71 37.07 -30.28
C ILE A 313 7.65 35.97 -29.86
N PRO A 314 8.67 35.60 -30.64
CA PRO A 314 9.77 34.77 -30.16
C PRO A 314 10.49 35.42 -28.99
N LYS A 315 10.85 34.61 -27.99
CA LYS A 315 11.56 35.05 -26.79
C LYS A 315 12.91 35.68 -27.11
N THR A 316 13.56 35.26 -28.19
CA THR A 316 14.82 35.82 -28.69
C THR A 316 14.71 37.30 -29.09
N ALA A 317 13.52 37.80 -29.40
CA ALA A 317 13.29 39.21 -29.72
C ALA A 317 13.14 40.11 -28.45
N LEU A 318 13.03 39.52 -27.26
CA LEU A 318 12.85 40.24 -25.99
C LEU A 318 14.22 40.74 -25.48
N LEU A 319 14.30 42.03 -25.19
CA LEU A 319 15.48 42.67 -24.64
C LEU A 319 15.39 42.77 -23.11
N PRO A 320 16.53 42.90 -22.38
CA PRO A 320 16.53 43.11 -20.94
C PRO A 320 15.64 44.28 -20.52
N GLY A 321 14.87 44.06 -19.43
CA GLY A 321 13.94 45.06 -18.90
C GLY A 321 12.60 45.08 -19.64
N ASP A 322 12.15 43.95 -20.14
CA ASP A 322 10.85 43.73 -20.84
C ASP A 322 10.61 44.77 -21.92
N SER A 323 11.51 44.90 -22.88
CA SER A 323 11.47 45.85 -23.95
C SER A 323 11.77 45.25 -25.28
N LEU A 324 11.32 45.89 -26.36
CA LEU A 324 11.49 45.47 -27.77
C LEU A 324 12.03 46.66 -28.60
N ASN A 325 12.80 46.36 -29.62
CA ASN A 325 13.15 47.29 -30.64
C ASN A 325 12.09 47.27 -31.76
N VAL A 326 11.36 48.36 -31.88
CA VAL A 326 10.29 48.50 -32.90
C VAL A 326 10.78 49.45 -34.01
N LYS A 327 10.62 49.02 -35.26
CA LYS A 327 10.93 49.86 -36.42
C LYS A 327 9.82 50.85 -36.66
N THR A 328 10.14 52.12 -36.62
CA THR A 328 9.24 53.25 -36.90
C THR A 328 9.72 53.98 -38.17
N PRO A 329 8.90 54.86 -38.79
CA PRO A 329 9.37 55.66 -39.91
C PRO A 329 10.56 56.59 -39.59
N GLU A 330 10.74 56.90 -38.30
CA GLU A 330 11.82 57.77 -37.77
C GLU A 330 13.08 56.98 -37.37
N GLY A 331 13.05 55.63 -37.40
CA GLY A 331 14.15 54.77 -37.00
C GLY A 331 13.72 53.64 -36.02
N ILE A 332 14.69 53.05 -35.30
CA ILE A 332 14.45 51.98 -34.33
C ILE A 332 14.20 52.65 -32.95
N ARG A 333 13.05 52.34 -32.35
CA ARG A 333 12.68 52.82 -31.03
C ARG A 333 12.55 51.66 -30.02
N LYS A 334 13.19 51.78 -28.85
CA LYS A 334 13.01 50.85 -27.74
C LYS A 334 11.68 51.11 -27.06
N VAL A 335 10.81 50.12 -27.01
CA VAL A 335 9.46 50.20 -26.43
C VAL A 335 9.39 49.22 -25.26
N LYS A 336 8.91 49.69 -24.10
CA LYS A 336 8.65 48.82 -22.95
C LYS A 336 7.31 48.14 -23.12
N ILE A 337 7.26 46.81 -22.83
CA ILE A 337 6.04 46.03 -22.94
C ILE A 337 5.63 45.42 -21.60
N THR A 338 4.38 45.02 -21.49
CA THR A 338 3.90 44.18 -20.39
C THR A 338 3.76 42.75 -20.94
N LYS A 339 4.50 41.84 -20.33
CA LYS A 339 4.43 40.40 -20.69
C LYS A 339 3.18 39.77 -20.10
N GLY A 340 2.63 38.79 -20.78
CA GLY A 340 1.64 37.83 -20.30
C GLY A 340 2.26 36.43 -20.12
N ILE A 341 1.67 35.46 -20.81
CA ILE A 341 2.17 34.06 -20.84
C ILE A 341 3.56 34.04 -21.46
N GLU A 342 4.48 33.33 -20.80
CA GLU A 342 5.84 33.10 -21.29
C GLU A 342 6.06 31.58 -21.40
N THR A 343 6.43 31.12 -22.59
CA THR A 343 6.82 29.73 -22.86
C THR A 343 8.33 29.62 -23.07
N MET A 344 8.83 28.45 -23.44
CA MET A 344 10.24 28.26 -23.78
C MET A 344 10.66 29.16 -24.97
N ASP A 345 9.84 29.25 -26.01
CA ASP A 345 10.16 29.87 -27.27
C ASP A 345 9.49 31.22 -27.52
N GLU A 346 8.38 31.50 -26.84
CA GLU A 346 7.50 32.60 -27.13
C GLU A 346 7.02 33.35 -25.88
N VAL A 347 6.74 34.66 -26.06
CA VAL A 347 6.22 35.54 -25.04
C VAL A 347 4.99 36.26 -25.56
N GLU A 348 3.93 36.27 -24.73
CA GLU A 348 2.74 37.08 -24.97
C GLU A 348 3.00 38.54 -24.65
N ILE A 349 2.54 39.45 -25.53
CA ILE A 349 2.49 40.87 -25.27
C ILE A 349 1.07 41.27 -24.91
N VAL A 350 0.88 41.70 -23.67
CA VAL A 350 -0.42 42.16 -23.16
C VAL A 350 -0.65 43.65 -23.44
N SER A 351 0.42 44.46 -23.39
CA SER A 351 0.35 45.90 -23.69
C SER A 351 1.72 46.46 -24.07
N GLY A 352 1.74 47.64 -24.65
CA GLY A 352 2.96 48.35 -25.02
C GLY A 352 3.30 48.27 -26.52
N LEU A 353 2.54 47.49 -27.30
CA LEU A 353 2.70 47.44 -28.76
C LEU A 353 1.39 47.79 -29.47
N ASP A 354 1.42 48.74 -30.37
CA ASP A 354 0.25 49.16 -31.16
C ASP A 354 -0.03 48.16 -32.30
N SER A 355 -0.67 47.05 -32.01
CA SER A 355 -1.18 46.07 -32.96
C SER A 355 -0.13 45.17 -33.67
N ALA A 356 -0.63 44.11 -34.31
CA ALA A 356 0.13 43.10 -35.08
C ALA A 356 0.88 43.70 -36.32
N GLY A 357 0.77 45.01 -36.59
CA GLY A 357 1.44 45.69 -37.71
C GLY A 357 2.86 46.19 -37.42
N SER A 358 3.28 46.21 -36.15
CA SER A 358 4.60 46.73 -35.77
C SER A 358 5.71 45.71 -36.16
N LEU A 359 6.78 46.26 -36.81
CA LEU A 359 7.97 45.47 -37.14
C LEU A 359 8.94 45.49 -35.96
N ILE A 360 9.22 44.30 -35.38
CA ILE A 360 10.18 44.12 -34.30
C ILE A 360 11.54 43.79 -34.94
N VAL A 361 12.58 44.49 -34.49
CA VAL A 361 13.98 44.26 -34.92
C VAL A 361 14.70 43.46 -33.85
N TYR A 362 15.33 42.37 -34.21
CA TYR A 362 16.13 41.55 -33.31
C TYR A 362 17.41 41.07 -33.96
N ASP A 363 18.42 40.78 -33.18
CA ASP A 363 19.66 40.18 -33.63
C ASP A 363 19.55 38.67 -33.56
N ASN A 364 19.73 37.97 -34.66
CA ASN A 364 19.79 36.51 -34.69
C ASN A 364 21.18 36.09 -34.20
N GLN A 365 21.27 35.63 -32.94
CA GLN A 365 22.51 35.09 -32.36
C GLN A 365 22.66 33.63 -32.69
#